data_dd14c7968bc7ad9f34ffb345fd9e429b
#
_entry.id   dd14c7968bc7ad9f34ffb345fd9e429b
#
_cell.length_a   1.000
_cell.length_b   1.000
_cell.length_c   1.000
_cell.angle_alpha   90.00
_cell.angle_beta   90.00
_cell.angle_gamma   90.00
#
_symmetry.space_group_name_H-M   'P 1'
#
loop_
_entity.id
_entity.type
_entity.pdbx_description
1 polymer ?
#
loop_
_entity_poly.entity_id
_entity_poly.type
_entity_poly.pdbx_seq_one_letter_code
_entity_poly.pdbx_strand_id
1 'polypeptide(L)'
;MKDRIRGVLLLAAAIAAGGCSDSKSDVAVGRWGGHNAELVVTSAGATARFKCGATGTIGQRLTLDGMSAFDVPGSFVTPVINLGVQPARYVGSVSGSAMTLALSVSGQPNGTFTLGLGTEPNFDVCNF
;
A
#
# COMPACT_ATOMS: atom_id res chain seq x y z
N MET A 1 -1.00 52.42 7.74
CA MET A 1 -0.91 51.90 7.77
C MET A 1 -0.91 51.03 7.82
N LYS A 2 -0.90 51.09 7.69
CA LYS A 2 -0.69 50.27 7.59
C LYS A 2 -0.87 49.19 7.62
N ASP A 3 -0.93 49.16 7.54
CA ASP A 3 -0.80 48.15 7.50
C ASP A 3 -1.21 47.27 7.43
N ARG A 4 -1.33 47.47 7.28
CA ARG A 4 -1.39 46.65 7.12
C ARG A 4 -1.57 45.79 7.02
N ILE A 5 -1.64 46.03 6.85
CA ILE A 5 -1.44 45.19 6.69
C ILE A 5 -1.61 44.39 6.76
N ARG A 6 -1.61 44.60 6.58
CA ARG A 6 -1.39 43.82 6.51
C ARG A 6 -1.45 42.82 6.60
N GLY A 7 -1.69 43.06 6.50
CA GLY A 7 -1.37 42.11 6.32
C GLY A 7 -1.61 41.11 6.35
N VAL A 8 -1.75 41.23 6.26
CA VAL A 8 -1.66 40.35 6.16
C VAL A 8 -1.76 39.42 6.04
N LEU A 9 -1.82 39.55 5.94
CA LEU A 9 -1.54 38.65 5.76
C LEU A 9 -1.65 37.75 5.76
N LEU A 10 -1.79 37.98 5.67
CA LEU A 10 -1.50 37.08 5.60
C LEU A 10 -1.71 36.13 5.65
N LEU A 11 -1.85 36.16 5.52
CA LEU A 11 -1.68 35.24 5.47
C LEU A 11 -1.85 34.30 5.42
N ALA A 12 -1.96 34.51 5.24
CA ALA A 12 -1.72 33.62 5.04
C ALA A 12 -1.84 32.69 5.08
N ALA A 13 -1.94 32.83 4.98
CA ALA A 13 -1.66 31.98 4.87
C ALA A 13 -1.83 31.02 4.97
N ALA A 14 -1.99 31.12 4.89
CA ALA A 14 -1.78 30.27 4.87
C ALA A 14 -2.03 29.35 4.96
N ILE A 15 -2.21 29.37 4.82
CA ILE A 15 -2.08 28.58 4.79
C ILE A 15 -2.18 27.74 4.87
N ALA A 16 -2.20 27.82 4.74
CA ALA A 16 -1.95 27.04 4.68
C ALA A 16 -2.04 26.20 4.90
N ALA A 17 -2.17 26.34 4.86
CA ALA A 17 -1.91 25.59 4.96
C ALA A 17 -2.00 24.71 5.15
N GLY A 18 -2.12 24.74 5.11
CA GLY A 18 -1.85 23.95 5.04
C GLY A 18 -1.98 23.13 5.15
N GLY A 19 -2.16 23.05 5.02
CA GLY A 19 -1.96 22.32 4.85
C GLY A 19 -1.97 21.67 4.81
N CYS A 20 -2.00 21.66 4.67
CA CYS A 20 -1.82 21.01 4.41
C CYS A 20 -1.46 20.37 4.22
N SER A 21 -1.38 20.84 4.12
CA SER A 21 -0.98 19.99 3.64
C SER A 21 -0.35 18.83 3.94
N ASP A 22 -0.41 18.37 4.53
CA ASP A 22 -0.03 17.20 4.63
C ASP A 22 -0.63 16.37 3.68
N SER A 23 -0.14 16.17 2.65
CA SER A 23 -0.75 15.59 1.53
C SER A 23 -0.73 14.09 1.51
N LYS A 24 -0.49 13.45 2.62
CA LYS A 24 -0.55 12.01 2.68
C LYS A 24 -1.97 11.53 2.81
N SER A 25 -2.32 10.50 2.06
CA SER A 25 -3.61 9.86 2.17
C SER A 25 -3.40 8.38 2.43
N ASP A 26 -4.42 7.73 2.95
CA ASP A 26 -4.36 6.30 3.22
C ASP A 26 -4.76 5.52 1.99
N VAL A 27 -4.20 4.31 1.86
CA VAL A 27 -4.74 3.33 0.91
C VAL A 27 -6.13 2.96 1.39
N ALA A 28 -7.09 2.92 0.48
CA ALA A 28 -8.47 2.63 0.85
C ALA A 28 -8.58 1.28 1.53
N VAL A 29 -9.31 1.26 2.64
CA VAL A 29 -9.57 0.05 3.41
C VAL A 29 -10.51 -0.85 2.61
N GLY A 30 -10.22 -2.14 2.59
CA GLY A 30 -11.03 -3.12 1.90
C GLY A 30 -10.20 -4.15 1.18
N ARG A 31 -10.87 -4.94 0.36
CA ARG A 31 -10.22 -5.99 -0.41
C ARG A 31 -9.75 -5.43 -1.74
N TRP A 32 -8.47 -5.65 -2.02
CA TRP A 32 -7.87 -5.36 -3.31
C TRP A 32 -7.51 -6.70 -3.91
N GLY A 33 -8.21 -7.12 -4.96
CA GLY A 33 -8.02 -8.45 -5.54
C GLY A 33 -7.58 -8.38 -6.98
N GLY A 34 -6.89 -9.44 -7.40
CA GLY A 34 -6.44 -9.57 -8.77
C GLY A 34 -5.97 -10.98 -9.05
N HIS A 35 -5.24 -11.13 -10.14
CA HIS A 35 -4.74 -12.44 -10.54
C HIS A 35 -3.57 -12.83 -9.64
N ASN A 36 -3.72 -13.93 -8.93
CA ASN A 36 -2.71 -14.53 -8.05
C ASN A 36 -2.34 -13.69 -6.82
N ALA A 37 -3.15 -12.67 -6.50
CA ALA A 37 -2.88 -11.89 -5.30
C ALA A 37 -4.15 -11.24 -4.77
N GLU A 38 -4.21 -11.11 -3.45
CA GLU A 38 -5.24 -10.36 -2.76
C GLU A 38 -4.58 -9.61 -1.61
N LEU A 39 -4.92 -8.35 -1.45
CA LEU A 39 -4.46 -7.54 -0.33
C LEU A 39 -5.67 -7.01 0.40
N VAL A 40 -5.83 -7.37 1.67
CA VAL A 40 -6.93 -6.87 2.50
C VAL A 40 -6.35 -5.78 3.39
N VAL A 41 -6.74 -4.54 3.12
CA VAL A 41 -6.21 -3.37 3.80
C VAL A 41 -7.12 -2.98 4.94
N THR A 42 -6.54 -2.73 6.09
CA THR A 42 -7.23 -2.23 7.27
C THR A 42 -6.57 -0.94 7.74
N SER A 43 -7.13 -0.31 8.77
CA SER A 43 -6.53 0.90 9.33
C SER A 43 -5.20 0.61 10.05
N ALA A 44 -4.91 -0.65 10.36
CA ALA A 44 -3.70 -1.03 11.09
C ALA A 44 -2.63 -1.62 10.19
N GLY A 45 -2.97 -2.02 8.96
CA GLY A 45 -2.02 -2.65 8.08
C GLY A 45 -2.73 -3.42 6.99
N ALA A 46 -2.16 -4.57 6.61
CA ALA A 46 -2.78 -5.39 5.56
C ALA A 46 -2.35 -6.84 5.69
N THR A 47 -3.20 -7.73 5.17
CA THR A 47 -2.85 -9.13 4.99
C THR A 47 -2.93 -9.45 3.51
N ALA A 48 -2.06 -10.34 3.06
CA ALA A 48 -1.97 -10.68 1.64
C ALA A 48 -2.09 -12.18 1.46
N ARG A 49 -2.68 -12.57 0.34
CA ARG A 49 -2.74 -13.97 -0.09
C ARG A 49 -2.22 -14.05 -1.51
N PHE A 50 -1.45 -15.08 -1.77
CA PHE A 50 -0.88 -15.35 -3.09
C PHE A 50 -1.19 -16.77 -3.49
N LYS A 51 -0.87 -17.13 -4.73
CA LYS A 51 -1.17 -18.49 -5.18
C LYS A 51 -0.37 -19.50 -4.38
N CYS A 52 -0.82 -20.74 -4.36
CA CYS A 52 -0.16 -21.87 -3.71
C CYS A 52 -0.15 -21.75 -2.19
N GLY A 53 -1.09 -20.97 -1.63
CA GLY A 53 -1.22 -20.87 -0.19
C GLY A 53 -0.24 -19.94 0.49
N ALA A 54 0.55 -19.19 -0.27
CA ALA A 54 1.47 -18.22 0.32
C ALA A 54 0.68 -17.05 0.90
N THR A 55 1.16 -16.50 1.99
CA THR A 55 0.54 -15.38 2.68
C THR A 55 1.57 -14.32 3.06
N GLY A 56 1.08 -13.12 3.34
CA GLY A 56 1.94 -12.04 3.80
C GLY A 56 1.23 -11.14 4.77
N THR A 57 2.00 -10.34 5.49
CA THR A 57 1.45 -9.41 6.48
C THR A 57 2.22 -8.10 6.41
N ILE A 58 1.49 -7.01 6.48
CA ILE A 58 2.06 -5.67 6.62
C ILE A 58 1.55 -5.14 7.95
N GLY A 59 2.46 -4.88 8.88
CA GLY A 59 2.10 -4.54 10.26
C GLY A 59 2.02 -3.04 10.53
N GLN A 60 1.84 -2.24 9.49
CA GLN A 60 1.71 -0.81 9.66
C GLN A 60 0.69 -0.26 8.68
N ARG A 61 0.10 0.87 9.03
CA ARG A 61 -0.86 1.55 8.17
C ARG A 61 -0.24 1.86 6.82
N LEU A 62 -0.99 1.63 5.75
CA LEU A 62 -0.55 1.94 4.40
C LEU A 62 -0.94 3.37 4.05
N THR A 63 0.06 4.23 3.97
CA THR A 63 -0.14 5.63 3.57
C THR A 63 0.55 5.86 2.23
N LEU A 64 -0.04 6.73 1.43
CA LEU A 64 0.48 7.08 0.13
C LEU A 64 1.29 8.37 0.23
N ASP A 65 2.42 8.39 -0.45
CA ASP A 65 3.23 9.61 -0.53
C ASP A 65 2.65 10.56 -1.59
N GLY A 66 3.37 11.63 -1.89
CA GLY A 66 2.91 12.63 -2.85
C GLY A 66 2.79 12.12 -4.27
N MET A 67 3.28 10.92 -4.57
CA MET A 67 3.20 10.28 -5.87
C MET A 67 2.24 9.10 -5.86
N SER A 68 1.38 9.02 -4.84
CA SER A 68 0.39 7.95 -4.68
C SER A 68 1.04 6.57 -4.57
N ALA A 69 2.17 6.49 -3.89
CA ALA A 69 2.92 5.25 -3.75
C ALA A 69 3.21 4.95 -2.29
N PHE A 70 3.44 3.67 -2.00
CA PHE A 70 3.92 3.23 -0.69
C PHE A 70 5.05 2.22 -0.87
N ASP A 71 5.89 2.11 0.15
CA ASP A 71 7.02 1.19 0.17
C ASP A 71 7.24 0.79 1.62
N VAL A 72 6.80 -0.40 1.99
CA VAL A 72 6.76 -0.81 3.39
C VAL A 72 7.31 -2.21 3.58
N PRO A 73 7.92 -2.47 4.73
CA PRO A 73 8.34 -3.84 5.07
C PRO A 73 7.14 -4.67 5.52
N GLY A 74 7.31 -5.97 5.43
CA GLY A 74 6.32 -6.92 5.90
C GLY A 74 6.91 -8.30 5.98
N SER A 75 6.03 -9.29 5.96
CA SER A 75 6.45 -10.69 6.05
C SER A 75 5.83 -11.49 4.92
N PHE A 76 6.40 -12.66 4.69
CA PHE A 76 5.94 -13.59 3.67
C PHE A 76 6.16 -15.02 4.17
N VAL A 77 5.16 -15.86 3.96
CA VAL A 77 5.22 -17.27 4.35
C VAL A 77 4.72 -18.10 3.18
N THR A 78 5.47 -19.13 2.80
CA THR A 78 5.00 -20.11 1.84
C THR A 78 4.94 -21.47 2.51
N PRO A 79 3.78 -22.17 2.45
CA PRO A 79 3.66 -23.49 3.07
C PRO A 79 4.32 -24.60 2.25
N VAL A 80 4.66 -24.32 1.00
CA VAL A 80 5.24 -25.35 0.11
C VAL A 80 6.67 -25.68 0.51
N ILE A 81 7.41 -24.64 0.96
CA ILE A 81 8.80 -24.78 1.37
C ILE A 81 8.85 -24.35 2.82
N ASN A 82 9.32 -25.21 3.69
CA ASN A 82 9.31 -24.90 5.13
C ASN A 82 10.44 -23.94 5.49
N LEU A 83 10.35 -22.72 5.01
CA LEU A 83 11.33 -21.68 5.26
C LEU A 83 10.96 -20.76 6.43
N GLY A 84 9.76 -20.95 7.00
CA GLY A 84 9.27 -20.08 8.06
C GLY A 84 8.90 -18.71 7.53
N VAL A 85 8.89 -17.74 8.43
CA VAL A 85 8.53 -16.35 8.10
C VAL A 85 9.75 -15.67 7.51
N GLN A 86 9.57 -15.08 6.33
CA GLN A 86 10.66 -14.37 5.66
C GLN A 86 10.36 -12.88 5.60
N PRO A 87 11.41 -12.03 5.66
CA PRO A 87 11.19 -10.60 5.48
C PRO A 87 10.77 -10.31 4.04
N ALA A 88 9.85 -9.39 3.89
CA ALA A 88 9.34 -9.01 2.58
C ALA A 88 9.24 -7.50 2.48
N ARG A 89 9.12 -7.04 1.25
CA ARG A 89 8.90 -5.63 0.98
C ARG A 89 7.76 -5.51 0.01
N TYR A 90 6.83 -4.61 0.33
CA TYR A 90 5.64 -4.38 -0.46
C TYR A 90 5.70 -2.96 -1.00
N VAL A 91 5.80 -2.82 -2.32
CA VAL A 91 5.89 -1.53 -2.98
C VAL A 91 4.68 -1.40 -3.88
N GLY A 92 3.88 -0.38 -3.65
CA GLY A 92 2.65 -0.21 -4.42
C GLY A 92 2.47 1.19 -4.93
N SER A 93 1.70 1.30 -6.00
CA SER A 93 1.22 2.57 -6.49
C SER A 93 -0.28 2.45 -6.74
N VAL A 94 -1.03 3.50 -6.43
CA VAL A 94 -2.48 3.49 -6.48
C VAL A 94 -2.97 4.59 -7.41
N SER A 95 -3.88 4.23 -8.29
CA SER A 95 -4.55 5.18 -9.17
C SER A 95 -6.04 4.87 -9.11
N GLY A 96 -6.79 5.71 -8.38
CA GLY A 96 -8.22 5.45 -8.17
C GLY A 96 -8.44 4.14 -7.45
N SER A 97 -9.16 3.22 -8.09
CA SER A 97 -9.45 1.90 -7.52
C SER A 97 -8.51 0.82 -8.06
N ALA A 98 -7.40 1.20 -8.66
CA ALA A 98 -6.41 0.25 -9.17
C ALA A 98 -5.11 0.40 -8.42
N MET A 99 -4.44 -0.73 -8.17
CA MET A 99 -3.16 -0.76 -7.48
C MET A 99 -2.22 -1.67 -8.24
N THR A 100 -0.96 -1.24 -8.39
CA THR A 100 0.11 -2.11 -8.84
C THR A 100 0.97 -2.41 -7.62
N LEU A 101 1.15 -3.70 -7.32
CA LEU A 101 1.86 -4.13 -6.13
C LEU A 101 3.06 -4.98 -6.53
N ALA A 102 4.24 -4.56 -6.12
CA ALA A 102 5.46 -5.32 -6.34
C ALA A 102 5.91 -5.91 -5.01
N LEU A 103 6.18 -7.21 -5.02
CA LEU A 103 6.60 -7.96 -3.84
C LEU A 103 8.03 -8.43 -4.03
N SER A 104 8.85 -8.20 -3.03
CA SER A 104 10.15 -8.87 -2.93
C SER A 104 10.23 -9.61 -1.61
N VAL A 105 10.94 -10.74 -1.60
CA VAL A 105 11.07 -11.60 -0.43
C VAL A 105 12.56 -11.87 -0.23
N SER A 106 13.03 -11.62 0.98
CA SER A 106 14.44 -11.80 1.34
C SER A 106 15.37 -11.10 0.35
N GLY A 107 14.95 -9.92 -0.12
CA GLY A 107 15.75 -9.10 -1.03
C GLY A 107 15.65 -9.48 -2.50
N GLN A 108 14.83 -10.47 -2.86
CA GLN A 108 14.70 -10.92 -4.24
C GLN A 108 13.32 -10.61 -4.80
N PRO A 109 13.21 -10.15 -6.04
CA PRO A 109 11.91 -9.93 -6.66
C PRO A 109 11.10 -11.22 -6.65
N ASN A 110 9.82 -11.12 -6.29
CA ASN A 110 8.94 -12.28 -6.20
C ASN A 110 7.74 -12.16 -7.14
N GLY A 111 7.30 -10.96 -7.47
CA GLY A 111 6.21 -10.77 -8.41
C GLY A 111 5.65 -9.36 -8.40
N THR A 112 4.91 -9.05 -9.45
CA THR A 112 4.20 -7.80 -9.58
C THR A 112 2.75 -8.13 -9.93
N PHE A 113 1.82 -7.48 -9.23
CA PHE A 113 0.40 -7.80 -9.32
C PHE A 113 -0.40 -6.53 -9.57
N THR A 114 -1.47 -6.66 -10.37
CA THR A 114 -2.43 -5.59 -10.57
C THR A 114 -3.69 -5.94 -9.80
N LEU A 115 -4.10 -5.06 -8.90
CA LEU A 115 -5.21 -5.30 -7.99
C LEU A 115 -6.28 -4.23 -8.20
N GLY A 116 -7.54 -4.60 -7.96
CA GLY A 116 -8.66 -3.67 -7.99
C GLY A 116 -9.39 -3.67 -6.68
N LEU A 117 -9.79 -2.50 -6.21
CA LEU A 117 -10.54 -2.36 -4.98
C LEU A 117 -11.91 -2.99 -5.16
N GLY A 118 -12.27 -3.92 -4.28
CA GLY A 118 -13.53 -4.63 -4.36
C GLY A 118 -13.56 -5.77 -5.37
N THR A 119 -12.44 -6.04 -6.04
CA THR A 119 -12.37 -7.09 -7.06
C THR A 119 -12.09 -8.43 -6.38
N GLU A 120 -12.79 -9.46 -6.83
CA GLU A 120 -12.54 -10.82 -6.37
C GLU A 120 -11.19 -11.29 -6.90
N PRO A 121 -10.34 -11.88 -6.06
CA PRO A 121 -9.09 -12.45 -6.55
C PRO A 121 -9.34 -13.77 -7.24
N ASN A 122 -8.44 -14.15 -8.15
CA ASN A 122 -8.45 -15.49 -8.70
C ASN A 122 -7.02 -16.02 -8.67
N PHE A 123 -6.91 -17.29 -8.33
CA PHE A 123 -5.61 -17.91 -8.13
C PHE A 123 -5.46 -19.08 -9.09
N ASP A 124 -4.30 -19.14 -9.74
CA ASP A 124 -3.98 -20.28 -10.59
C ASP A 124 -3.85 -21.55 -9.75
N VAL A 125 -4.15 -22.67 -10.36
CA VAL A 125 -3.97 -23.96 -9.72
C VAL A 125 -2.47 -24.24 -9.61
N CYS A 126 -2.07 -24.75 -8.47
CA CYS A 126 -0.68 -25.10 -8.23
C CYS A 126 -0.49 -26.60 -8.33
N ASN A 127 0.55 -27.00 -9.04
CA ASN A 127 0.95 -28.40 -9.15
C ASN A 127 2.22 -28.58 -8.34
N PHE A 128 2.18 -29.52 -7.42
CA PHE A 128 3.32 -29.83 -6.56
C PHE A 128 3.88 -31.20 -6.84
#